data_c719e3efc3b78bb47629069a6e58cd20
#
_entry.id   c719e3efc3b78bb47629069a6e58cd20
#
_cell.length_a   1.000
_cell.length_b   1.000
_cell.length_c   1.000
_cell.angle_alpha   90.00
_cell.angle_beta   90.00
_cell.angle_gamma   90.00
#
_symmetry.space_group_name_H-M   'P 1'
#
loop_
_entity.id
_entity.type
_entity.pdbx_description
1 polymer ?
#
loop_
_entity_poly.entity_id
_entity_poly.type
_entity_poly.pdbx_seq_one_letter_code
_entity_poly.pdbx_strand_id
1 'polypeptide(L)'
;MDRHDMQTFTYARLIRTEDDGLAAPYGGELVQAFVPAHDRPAVLDRLSTLPTLHISADELLDMEMIACGALSPLTGFMTRAVYECVLANARLPDGRPWGLPVTLAVTRAAALSIRSGQEVALYHGANPVGVMLVEEMFPWDAEAETRSLGAASNDAPTAARRERQAEPSLVAAHVEDAQLPVGPEPP
;
A
#
# COMPACT_ATOMS: atom_id res chain seq x y z
N MET A 1 -27.03 14.67 23.05
CA MET A 1 -25.81 13.88 23.27
C MET A 1 -25.73 12.93 22.09
N ASP A 2 -25.40 13.50 20.92
CA ASP A 2 -25.42 12.82 19.62
C ASP A 2 -24.13 12.04 19.43
N ARG A 3 -24.30 10.74 19.21
CA ARG A 3 -23.23 9.88 18.77
C ARG A 3 -22.88 10.26 17.35
N HIS A 4 -21.70 10.80 17.14
CA HIS A 4 -21.11 10.95 15.81
C HIS A 4 -21.12 9.57 15.15
N ASP A 5 -21.92 9.42 14.11
CA ASP A 5 -21.80 8.35 13.13
C ASP A 5 -20.41 8.47 12.52
N MET A 6 -19.49 7.66 13.02
CA MET A 6 -18.27 7.37 12.29
C MET A 6 -18.69 6.61 11.03
N GLN A 7 -18.80 7.33 9.92
CA GLN A 7 -18.90 6.72 8.61
C GLN A 7 -17.62 5.90 8.42
N THR A 8 -17.78 4.60 8.59
CA THR A 8 -16.75 3.63 8.21
C THR A 8 -16.66 3.69 6.69
N PHE A 9 -15.64 4.38 6.18
CA PHE A 9 -15.32 4.32 4.76
C PHE A 9 -14.90 2.89 4.44
N THR A 10 -15.49 2.31 3.43
CA THR A 10 -15.07 1.01 2.91
C THR A 10 -13.84 1.23 2.05
N TYR A 11 -12.67 0.87 2.57
CA TYR A 11 -11.35 1.18 2.02
C TYR A 11 -10.99 0.44 0.73
N ALA A 12 -11.70 -0.60 0.36
CA ALA A 12 -11.52 -1.27 -0.92
C ALA A 12 -12.86 -1.71 -1.50
N ARG A 13 -13.08 -1.44 -2.76
CA ARG A 13 -14.27 -1.91 -3.48
C ARG A 13 -13.91 -3.15 -4.27
N LEU A 14 -14.52 -4.27 -3.90
CA LEU A 14 -14.51 -5.48 -4.72
C LEU A 14 -15.43 -5.28 -5.92
N ILE A 15 -14.89 -5.30 -7.12
CA ILE A 15 -15.66 -5.25 -8.36
C ILE A 15 -15.74 -6.68 -8.91
N ARG A 16 -16.94 -7.23 -8.97
CA ARG A 16 -17.19 -8.42 -9.79
C ARG A 16 -17.27 -7.95 -11.23
N THR A 17 -16.38 -8.44 -12.07
CA THR A 17 -16.49 -8.31 -13.51
C THR A 17 -17.57 -9.29 -13.99
N GLU A 18 -18.62 -8.79 -14.63
CA GLU A 18 -19.44 -9.62 -15.49
C GLU A 18 -18.55 -10.14 -16.62
N ASP A 19 -18.89 -11.30 -17.18
CA ASP A 19 -18.08 -11.97 -18.20
C ASP A 19 -18.05 -11.14 -19.49
N ASP A 20 -17.10 -10.19 -19.53
CA ASP A 20 -16.82 -9.32 -20.67
C ASP A 20 -15.73 -9.90 -21.60
N GLY A 21 -15.36 -11.16 -21.41
CA GLY A 21 -14.32 -11.84 -22.15
C GLY A 21 -12.89 -11.52 -21.70
N LEU A 22 -12.72 -10.77 -20.62
CA LEU A 22 -11.41 -10.52 -20.02
C LEU A 22 -11.02 -11.70 -19.10
N ALA A 23 -9.72 -11.88 -18.92
CA ALA A 23 -9.22 -12.85 -17.95
C ALA A 23 -9.66 -12.45 -16.53
N ALA A 24 -10.10 -13.42 -15.73
CA ALA A 24 -10.44 -13.17 -14.34
C ALA A 24 -9.21 -12.57 -13.59
N PRO A 25 -9.42 -11.61 -12.69
CA PRO A 25 -8.35 -11.07 -11.88
C PRO A 25 -7.66 -12.18 -11.07
N TYR A 26 -6.37 -12.01 -10.82
CA TYR A 26 -5.65 -12.95 -9.97
C TYR A 26 -6.29 -12.98 -8.58
N GLY A 27 -6.73 -14.16 -8.16
CA GLY A 27 -7.49 -14.31 -6.93
C GLY A 27 -9.01 -14.25 -7.07
N GLY A 28 -9.53 -14.00 -8.28
CA GLY A 28 -10.96 -14.04 -8.59
C GLY A 28 -11.71 -12.73 -8.32
N GLU A 29 -11.09 -11.78 -7.64
CA GLU A 29 -11.70 -10.48 -7.32
C GLU A 29 -10.73 -9.35 -7.64
N LEU A 30 -11.22 -8.32 -8.34
CA LEU A 30 -10.45 -7.11 -8.61
C LEU A 30 -10.56 -6.17 -7.40
N VAL A 31 -9.42 -5.91 -6.78
CA VAL A 31 -9.32 -4.91 -5.70
C VAL A 31 -9.03 -3.56 -6.32
N GLN A 32 -9.84 -2.55 -6.03
CA GLN A 32 -9.60 -1.17 -6.43
C GLN A 32 -9.76 -0.24 -5.23
N ALA A 33 -8.78 0.64 -5.04
CA ALA A 33 -8.70 1.55 -3.90
C ALA A 33 -8.70 3.04 -4.33
N PHE A 34 -9.27 3.36 -5.49
CA PHE A 34 -9.40 4.74 -5.94
C PHE A 34 -10.50 5.48 -5.19
N VAL A 35 -10.20 6.68 -4.72
CA VAL A 35 -11.22 7.58 -4.19
C VAL A 35 -12.13 8.06 -5.33
N PRO A 36 -13.46 7.83 -5.23
CA PRO A 36 -14.40 8.35 -6.21
C PRO A 36 -14.27 9.87 -6.38
N ALA A 37 -14.43 10.37 -7.60
CA ALA A 37 -14.22 11.78 -7.90
C ALA A 37 -15.06 12.74 -7.02
N HIS A 38 -16.26 12.31 -6.63
CA HIS A 38 -17.14 13.11 -5.76
C HIS A 38 -16.66 13.19 -4.30
N ASP A 39 -15.86 12.23 -3.83
CA ASP A 39 -15.34 12.19 -2.45
C ASP A 39 -13.97 12.88 -2.32
N ARG A 40 -13.28 13.11 -3.43
CA ARG A 40 -11.93 13.71 -3.45
C ARG A 40 -11.83 15.04 -2.70
N PRO A 41 -12.77 16.02 -2.84
CA PRO A 41 -12.68 17.27 -2.08
C PRO A 41 -12.67 17.04 -0.57
N ALA A 42 -13.52 16.15 -0.07
CA ALA A 42 -13.60 15.83 1.37
C ALA A 42 -12.32 15.13 1.87
N VAL A 43 -11.72 14.26 1.05
CA VAL A 43 -10.43 13.63 1.37
C VAL A 43 -9.32 14.68 1.41
N LEU A 44 -9.27 15.60 0.44
CA LEU A 44 -8.28 16.68 0.39
C LEU A 44 -8.34 17.59 1.62
N ASP A 45 -9.53 18.00 2.02
CA ASP A 45 -9.72 18.84 3.21
C ASP A 45 -9.21 18.12 4.47
N ARG A 46 -9.43 16.80 4.55
CA ARG A 46 -8.99 15.97 5.67
C ARG A 46 -7.48 15.77 5.71
N LEU A 47 -6.78 15.73 4.57
CA LEU A 47 -5.34 15.51 4.50
C LEU A 47 -4.54 16.47 5.37
N SER A 48 -4.99 17.74 5.47
CA SER A 48 -4.31 18.76 6.27
C SER A 48 -4.30 18.47 7.78
N THR A 49 -5.14 17.58 8.24
CA THR A 49 -5.27 17.20 9.65
C THR A 49 -4.57 15.88 10.00
N LEU A 50 -4.15 15.13 8.99
CA LEU A 50 -3.49 13.83 9.17
C LEU A 50 -1.98 13.98 9.30
N PRO A 51 -1.33 13.08 10.06
CA PRO A 51 0.12 12.96 10.01
C PRO A 51 0.57 12.66 8.57
N THR A 52 1.67 13.27 8.18
CA THR A 52 2.22 13.14 6.82
C THR A 52 3.32 12.10 6.78
N LEU A 53 3.26 11.25 5.76
CA LEU A 53 4.30 10.29 5.43
C LEU A 53 4.76 10.52 3.98
N HIS A 54 6.06 10.75 3.80
CA HIS A 54 6.63 10.91 2.47
C HIS A 54 7.07 9.56 1.91
N ILE A 55 6.64 9.27 0.68
CA ILE A 55 6.97 8.03 -0.03
C ILE A 55 7.87 8.32 -1.23
N SER A 56 8.67 7.33 -1.59
CA SER A 56 9.54 7.34 -2.77
C SER A 56 8.74 7.11 -4.05
N ALA A 57 9.38 7.30 -5.21
CA ALA A 57 8.74 7.02 -6.51
C ALA A 57 8.38 5.53 -6.68
N ASP A 58 9.17 4.66 -6.09
CA ASP A 58 8.92 3.21 -6.17
C ASP A 58 7.75 2.77 -5.29
N GLU A 59 7.65 3.34 -4.09
CA GLU A 59 6.53 3.11 -3.18
C GLU A 59 5.24 3.72 -3.73
N LEU A 60 5.33 4.85 -4.46
CA LEU A 60 4.22 5.40 -5.20
C LEU A 60 3.74 4.44 -6.29
N LEU A 61 4.66 3.84 -7.04
CA LEU A 61 4.33 2.85 -8.07
C LEU A 61 3.63 1.62 -7.46
N ASP A 62 4.15 1.10 -6.35
CA ASP A 62 3.52 -0.02 -5.64
C ASP A 62 2.09 0.35 -5.19
N MET A 63 1.91 1.56 -4.65
CA MET A 63 0.61 2.08 -4.23
C MET A 63 -0.36 2.20 -5.43
N GLU A 64 0.09 2.74 -6.56
CA GLU A 64 -0.71 2.85 -7.77
C GLU A 64 -1.11 1.48 -8.32
N MET A 65 -0.21 0.50 -8.26
CA MET A 65 -0.51 -0.89 -8.67
C MET A 65 -1.53 -1.55 -7.73
N ILE A 66 -1.48 -1.28 -6.43
CA ILE A 66 -2.51 -1.73 -5.48
C ILE A 66 -3.84 -1.06 -5.85
N ALA A 67 -3.84 0.26 -6.01
CA ALA A 67 -5.05 1.04 -6.23
C ALA A 67 -5.77 0.70 -7.53
N CYS A 68 -5.05 0.44 -8.61
CA CYS A 68 -5.65 0.02 -9.89
C CYS A 68 -6.01 -1.47 -9.95
N GLY A 69 -5.63 -2.25 -8.93
CA GLY A 69 -5.91 -3.67 -8.85
C GLY A 69 -4.91 -4.58 -9.55
N ALA A 70 -3.80 -4.04 -10.07
CA ALA A 70 -2.75 -4.82 -10.71
C ALA A 70 -2.09 -5.81 -9.74
N LEU A 71 -2.11 -5.50 -8.43
CA LEU A 71 -1.63 -6.37 -7.36
C LEU A 71 -2.77 -7.09 -6.62
N SER A 72 -3.94 -7.25 -7.25
CA SER A 72 -4.99 -8.09 -6.65
C SER A 72 -4.46 -9.49 -6.33
N PRO A 73 -4.79 -10.07 -5.17
CA PRO A 73 -5.82 -9.67 -4.22
C PRO A 73 -5.32 -8.76 -3.07
N LEU A 74 -4.15 -8.15 -3.18
CA LEU A 74 -3.69 -7.25 -2.12
C LEU A 74 -4.58 -6.01 -2.05
N THR A 75 -4.96 -5.65 -0.83
CA THR A 75 -5.75 -4.46 -0.51
C THR A 75 -4.89 -3.32 0.03
N GLY A 76 -3.60 -3.55 0.16
CA GLY A 76 -2.63 -2.62 0.72
C GLY A 76 -1.24 -3.23 0.82
N PHE A 77 -0.37 -2.56 1.53
CA PHE A 77 0.96 -3.09 1.86
C PHE A 77 0.85 -4.26 2.84
N MET A 78 1.68 -5.26 2.65
CA MET A 78 1.59 -6.54 3.35
C MET A 78 1.77 -6.40 4.86
N THR A 79 0.90 -7.08 5.62
CA THR A 79 1.10 -7.32 7.04
C THR A 79 2.32 -8.20 7.27
N ARG A 80 2.85 -8.19 8.52
CA ARG A 80 3.98 -9.05 8.89
C ARG A 80 3.71 -10.51 8.51
N ALA A 81 2.53 -11.03 8.83
CA ALA A 81 2.18 -12.41 8.58
C ALA A 81 2.19 -12.76 7.09
N VAL A 82 1.68 -11.85 6.24
CA VAL A 82 1.71 -12.02 4.78
C VAL A 82 3.15 -11.91 4.26
N TYR A 83 3.90 -10.91 4.72
CA TYR A 83 5.30 -10.69 4.36
C TYR A 83 6.18 -11.90 4.68
N GLU A 84 6.11 -12.42 5.91
CA GLU A 84 6.88 -13.59 6.33
C GLU A 84 6.48 -14.85 5.53
N CYS A 85 5.19 -15.02 5.23
CA CYS A 85 4.71 -16.12 4.40
C CYS A 85 5.28 -16.04 2.98
N VAL A 86 5.27 -14.85 2.38
CA VAL A 86 5.84 -14.63 1.04
C VAL A 86 7.34 -14.91 1.02
N LEU A 87 8.08 -14.40 2.00
CA LEU A 87 9.53 -14.67 2.08
C LEU A 87 9.87 -16.15 2.27
N ALA A 88 9.08 -16.86 3.08
CA ALA A 88 9.35 -18.26 3.38
C ALA A 88 8.93 -19.22 2.26
N ASN A 89 7.81 -18.92 1.58
CA ASN A 89 7.12 -19.89 0.73
C ASN A 89 6.90 -19.42 -0.71
N ALA A 90 7.24 -18.17 -1.05
CA ALA A 90 6.86 -17.50 -2.31
C ALA A 90 5.35 -17.64 -2.60
N ARG A 91 4.52 -17.49 -1.55
CA ARG A 91 3.07 -17.61 -1.60
C ARG A 91 2.40 -16.69 -0.62
N LEU A 92 1.16 -16.29 -0.95
CA LEU A 92 0.24 -15.66 0.01
C LEU A 92 -0.26 -16.72 1.03
N PRO A 93 -0.83 -16.29 2.17
CA PRO A 93 -1.35 -17.21 3.19
C PRO A 93 -2.44 -18.17 2.69
N ASP A 94 -3.17 -17.81 1.64
CA ASP A 94 -4.16 -18.65 0.99
C ASP A 94 -3.57 -19.68 0.00
N GLY A 95 -2.24 -19.71 -0.12
CA GLY A 95 -1.49 -20.66 -0.96
C GLY A 95 -1.24 -20.21 -2.39
N ARG A 96 -1.75 -19.05 -2.82
CA ARG A 96 -1.49 -18.51 -4.17
C ARG A 96 -0.02 -18.16 -4.35
N PRO A 97 0.62 -18.48 -5.49
CA PRO A 97 1.99 -18.06 -5.78
C PRO A 97 2.16 -16.54 -5.72
N TRP A 98 3.18 -16.09 -5.01
CA TRP A 98 3.49 -14.66 -4.89
C TRP A 98 4.98 -14.47 -4.61
N GLY A 99 5.71 -13.93 -5.57
CA GLY A 99 7.18 -13.95 -5.56
C GLY A 99 7.86 -12.76 -4.92
N LEU A 100 7.15 -11.64 -4.69
CA LEU A 100 7.76 -10.40 -4.21
C LEU A 100 6.97 -9.82 -3.02
N PRO A 101 7.65 -9.38 -1.96
CA PRO A 101 6.99 -8.62 -0.91
C PRO A 101 6.61 -7.23 -1.40
N VAL A 102 5.40 -6.79 -1.06
CA VAL A 102 4.88 -5.44 -1.33
C VAL A 102 4.73 -4.73 0.01
N THR A 103 5.66 -3.86 0.34
CA THR A 103 5.77 -3.24 1.67
C THR A 103 6.14 -1.78 1.57
N LEU A 104 5.69 -0.96 2.53
CA LEU A 104 6.09 0.43 2.66
C LEU A 104 7.19 0.56 3.72
N ALA A 105 8.34 1.09 3.33
CA ALA A 105 9.44 1.33 4.25
C ALA A 105 9.37 2.75 4.83
N VAL A 106 9.47 2.87 6.14
CA VAL A 106 9.49 4.16 6.83
C VAL A 106 10.74 4.29 7.70
N THR A 107 11.19 5.52 7.91
CA THR A 107 12.27 5.77 8.87
C THR A 107 11.81 5.48 10.30
N ARG A 108 12.76 5.16 11.18
CA ARG A 108 12.46 4.95 12.61
C ARG A 108 11.77 6.17 13.24
N ALA A 109 12.15 7.39 12.85
CA ALA A 109 11.51 8.59 13.34
C ALA A 109 10.04 8.68 12.93
N ALA A 110 9.71 8.36 11.68
CA ALA A 110 8.33 8.29 11.19
C ALA A 110 7.55 7.19 11.92
N ALA A 111 8.13 5.99 12.08
CA ALA A 111 7.51 4.89 12.80
C ALA A 111 7.17 5.24 14.27
N LEU A 112 7.96 6.07 14.93
CA LEU A 112 7.69 6.53 16.30
C LEU A 112 6.56 7.58 16.38
N SER A 113 6.25 8.26 15.28
CA SER A 113 5.21 9.31 15.20
C SER A 113 3.84 8.78 14.78
N ILE A 114 3.77 7.55 14.28
CA ILE A 114 2.55 6.93 13.75
C ILE A 114 2.12 5.80 14.69
N ARG A 115 0.83 5.47 14.68
CA ARG A 115 0.27 4.39 15.49
C ARG A 115 -0.58 3.46 14.64
N SER A 116 -0.66 2.18 15.04
CA SER A 116 -1.64 1.25 14.50
C SER A 116 -3.06 1.77 14.71
N GLY A 117 -3.91 1.63 13.69
CA GLY A 117 -5.25 2.18 13.65
C GLY A 117 -5.32 3.67 13.29
N GLN A 118 -4.19 4.31 12.96
CA GLN A 118 -4.14 5.71 12.58
C GLN A 118 -4.14 5.87 11.07
N GLU A 119 -4.91 6.84 10.57
CA GLU A 119 -4.78 7.30 9.18
C GLU A 119 -3.59 8.24 9.04
N VAL A 120 -2.92 8.13 7.90
CA VAL A 120 -1.81 9.00 7.50
C VAL A 120 -2.01 9.50 6.08
N ALA A 121 -1.62 10.73 5.82
CA ALA A 121 -1.59 11.30 4.48
C ALA A 121 -0.26 10.94 3.79
N LEU A 122 -0.34 10.35 2.60
CA LEU A 122 0.83 9.99 1.79
C LEU A 122 1.16 11.12 0.84
N TYR A 123 2.45 11.48 0.80
CA TYR A 123 2.98 12.52 -0.08
C TYR A 123 4.14 12.01 -0.91
N HIS A 124 4.14 12.33 -2.20
CA HIS A 124 5.31 12.21 -3.05
C HIS A 124 5.81 13.61 -3.43
N GLY A 125 6.98 13.99 -2.93
CA GLY A 125 7.44 15.37 -3.00
C GLY A 125 6.49 16.32 -2.26
N ALA A 126 5.93 17.29 -2.97
CA ALA A 126 4.94 18.24 -2.43
C ALA A 126 3.48 17.84 -2.70
N ASN A 127 3.26 16.76 -3.44
CA ASN A 127 1.93 16.35 -3.88
C ASN A 127 1.34 15.30 -2.94
N PRO A 128 0.13 15.50 -2.43
CA PRO A 128 -0.59 14.44 -1.75
C PRO A 128 -0.99 13.37 -2.79
N VAL A 129 -0.77 12.11 -2.46
CA VAL A 129 -1.03 10.99 -3.38
C VAL A 129 -2.02 9.99 -2.82
N GLY A 130 -2.31 10.01 -1.51
CA GLY A 130 -3.28 9.11 -0.94
C GLY A 130 -3.45 9.26 0.57
N VAL A 131 -4.37 8.46 1.10
CA VAL A 131 -4.56 8.22 2.53
C VAL A 131 -4.35 6.75 2.80
N MET A 132 -3.76 6.43 3.93
CA MET A 132 -3.45 5.07 4.31
C MET A 132 -3.85 4.85 5.77
N LEU A 133 -4.59 3.77 6.04
CA LEU A 133 -4.86 3.31 7.41
C LEU A 133 -3.74 2.36 7.82
N VAL A 134 -2.95 2.74 8.80
CA VAL A 134 -1.86 1.92 9.34
C VAL A 134 -2.43 0.76 10.15
N GLU A 135 -2.23 -0.48 9.70
CA GLU A 135 -2.64 -1.67 10.43
C GLU A 135 -1.60 -2.07 11.49
N GLU A 136 -0.36 -2.22 11.05
CA GLU A 136 0.75 -2.54 11.95
C GLU A 136 2.08 -1.98 11.44
N MET A 137 3.05 -1.93 12.32
CA MET A 137 4.44 -1.61 12.00
C MET A 137 5.34 -2.70 12.57
N PHE A 138 6.32 -3.14 11.80
CA PHE A 138 7.24 -4.17 12.23
C PHE A 138 8.67 -3.91 11.73
N PRO A 139 9.69 -4.40 12.44
CA PRO A 139 11.07 -4.28 12.00
C PRO A 139 11.28 -4.98 10.66
N TRP A 140 12.04 -4.35 9.79
CA TRP A 140 12.44 -4.97 8.54
C TRP A 140 13.63 -5.91 8.75
N ASP A 141 13.52 -7.13 8.26
CA ASP A 141 14.61 -8.10 8.23
C ASP A 141 15.24 -8.15 6.82
N ALA A 142 16.20 -7.27 6.60
CA ALA A 142 16.92 -7.15 5.33
C ALA A 142 17.65 -8.44 4.93
N GLU A 143 18.16 -9.20 5.92
CA GLU A 143 18.87 -10.44 5.65
C GLU A 143 17.91 -11.56 5.21
N ALA A 144 16.74 -11.66 5.85
CA ALA A 144 15.72 -12.62 5.44
C ALA A 144 15.20 -12.30 4.04
N GLU A 145 14.93 -11.04 3.74
CA GLU A 145 14.49 -10.59 2.42
C GLU A 145 15.55 -10.87 1.35
N THR A 146 16.79 -10.50 1.60
CA THR A 146 17.91 -10.77 0.67
C THR A 146 18.09 -12.25 0.42
N ARG A 147 18.02 -13.09 1.45
CA ARG A 147 18.12 -14.55 1.30
C ARG A 147 16.99 -15.14 0.46
N SER A 148 15.77 -14.67 0.68
CA SER A 148 14.60 -15.14 -0.07
C SER A 148 14.64 -14.70 -1.53
N LEU A 149 14.96 -13.45 -1.80
CA LEU A 149 14.99 -12.87 -3.15
C LEU A 149 16.29 -13.20 -3.89
N GLY A 150 17.42 -13.28 -3.20
CA GLY A 150 18.73 -13.61 -3.77
C GLY A 150 18.83 -15.05 -4.29
N ALA A 151 18.00 -15.96 -3.79
CA ALA A 151 17.86 -17.29 -4.36
C ALA A 151 17.13 -17.27 -5.73
N ALA A 152 16.41 -16.17 -6.04
CA ALA A 152 15.60 -16.04 -7.23
C ALA A 152 16.21 -15.13 -8.32
N SER A 153 17.11 -14.20 -7.98
CA SER A 153 17.78 -13.35 -8.97
C SER A 153 19.06 -12.70 -8.43
N ASN A 154 20.09 -12.62 -9.30
CA ASN A 154 21.33 -11.87 -9.03
C ASN A 154 21.11 -10.34 -9.06
N ASP A 155 19.92 -9.89 -9.40
CA ASP A 155 19.52 -8.49 -9.45
C ASP A 155 18.36 -8.25 -8.48
N ALA A 156 18.63 -8.24 -7.17
CA ALA A 156 17.63 -7.88 -6.17
C ALA A 156 17.63 -6.35 -5.92
N PRO A 157 16.94 -5.54 -6.76
CA PRO A 157 16.96 -4.08 -6.60
C PRO A 157 16.24 -3.61 -5.34
N THR A 158 15.31 -4.43 -4.82
CA THR A 158 14.47 -4.07 -3.69
C THR A 158 15.24 -4.04 -2.37
N ALA A 159 16.08 -5.05 -2.09
CA ALA A 159 16.89 -5.07 -0.88
C ALA A 159 18.00 -4.00 -0.91
N ALA A 160 18.73 -3.91 -2.02
CA ALA A 160 19.78 -2.90 -2.20
C ALA A 160 19.27 -1.45 -2.17
N ARG A 161 17.99 -1.24 -2.47
CA ARG A 161 17.34 0.07 -2.41
C ARG A 161 16.95 0.46 -0.99
N ARG A 162 16.55 -0.51 -0.18
CA ARG A 162 16.19 -0.32 1.23
C ARG A 162 17.40 -0.22 2.15
N GLU A 163 18.53 -0.85 1.82
CA GLU A 163 19.81 -0.69 2.57
C GLU A 163 20.29 0.76 2.64
N ARG A 164 19.86 1.61 1.69
CA ARG A 164 20.22 3.03 1.68
C ARG A 164 19.41 3.90 2.64
N GLN A 165 18.36 3.35 3.22
CA GLN A 165 17.57 4.03 4.25
C GLN A 165 17.98 3.48 5.61
N ALA A 166 18.70 4.31 6.38
CA ALA A 166 19.19 3.93 7.70
C ALA A 166 18.01 3.50 8.62
N GLU A 167 18.03 2.25 9.10
CA GLU A 167 17.09 1.66 10.06
C GLU A 167 15.59 1.77 9.66
N PRO A 168 15.14 1.21 8.52
CA PRO A 168 13.75 1.26 8.14
C PRO A 168 12.90 0.31 9.00
N SER A 169 11.68 0.77 9.31
CA SER A 169 10.59 -0.09 9.76
C SER A 169 9.62 -0.29 8.59
N LEU A 170 9.02 -1.46 8.49
CA LEU A 170 7.97 -1.72 7.51
C LEU A 170 6.62 -1.37 8.09
N VAL A 171 5.78 -0.76 7.29
CA VAL A 171 4.39 -0.45 7.62
C VAL A 171 3.48 -1.30 6.76
N ALA A 172 2.61 -2.04 7.41
CA ALA A 172 1.49 -2.68 6.77
C ALA A 172 0.28 -1.75 6.84
N ALA A 173 -0.39 -1.55 5.74
CA ALA A 173 -1.49 -0.63 5.71
C ALA A 173 -2.46 -0.91 4.57
N HIS A 174 -3.72 -0.62 4.84
CA HIS A 174 -4.75 -0.50 3.82
C HIS A 174 -4.56 0.82 3.09
N VAL A 175 -4.54 0.78 1.76
CA VAL A 175 -4.37 1.97 0.93
C VAL A 175 -5.74 2.46 0.47
N GLU A 176 -6.06 3.71 0.78
CA GLU A 176 -7.04 4.51 0.06
C GLU A 176 -6.28 5.45 -0.87
N ASP A 177 -6.38 5.22 -2.15
CA ASP A 177 -5.73 6.09 -3.11
C ASP A 177 -6.61 7.31 -3.40
N ALA A 178 -6.12 8.46 -3.02
CA ALA A 178 -6.61 9.72 -3.54
C ALA A 178 -5.72 10.09 -4.75
N GLN A 179 -5.76 9.33 -5.84
CA GLN A 179 -5.12 9.80 -7.05
C GLN A 179 -5.74 11.13 -7.46
N LEU A 180 -5.07 12.18 -7.02
CA LEU A 180 -5.30 13.52 -7.55
C LEU A 180 -4.65 13.53 -8.92
N PRO A 181 -5.38 13.89 -9.98
CA PRO A 181 -4.76 13.98 -11.28
C PRO A 181 -3.63 15.01 -11.22
N VAL A 182 -2.39 14.53 -11.31
CA VAL A 182 -1.23 15.37 -11.59
C VAL A 182 -1.22 15.58 -13.10
N GLY A 183 -2.06 16.48 -13.58
CA GLY A 183 -2.09 16.84 -14.98
C GLY A 183 -3.28 17.76 -15.29
N PRO A 184 -3.12 18.71 -16.24
CA PRO A 184 -4.28 19.48 -16.70
C PRO A 184 -5.30 18.53 -17.32
N GLU A 185 -6.57 18.74 -16.98
CA GLU A 185 -7.68 18.07 -17.67
C GLU A 185 -7.47 18.19 -19.17
N PRO A 186 -7.61 17.09 -19.94
CA PRO A 186 -7.62 17.19 -21.40
C PRO A 186 -8.81 18.06 -21.84
N PRO A 187 -8.64 18.85 -22.88
CA PRO A 187 -9.66 19.77 -23.40
C PRO A 187 -10.91 19.05 -23.89
#